data_77f3672cacb83bb31695fa63ff9560d1
#
_entry.id   77f3672cacb83bb31695fa63ff9560d1
#
_cell.length_a   1.000
_cell.length_b   1.000
_cell.length_c   1.000
_cell.angle_alpha   90.00
_cell.angle_beta   90.00
_cell.angle_gamma   90.00
#
_symmetry.space_group_name_H-M   'P 1'
#
loop_
_entity.id
_entity.type
_entity.pdbx_description
1 polymer ?
#
loop_
_entity_poly.entity_id
_entity_poly.type
_entity_poly.pdbx_seq_one_letter_code
_entity_poly.pdbx_strand_id
1 'polypeptide(L)'
;MDKLAFGVGAVDFQARINYDRLRTERLAKTQAALKEAGLAAAILTRTENIRYTTALRGPFFAPQLRYALVFAEHDPIMYELGDILEGQKVHATWIKPQNWRYAYCWLNGIPGAAAVQEEARRFAQAIVRDLKEHGVYGERIGTDGIDEAGRAALAEAGVQLTSAMPAMLQARSIKTVDEVNCLRLAIAISNR
;
A
#
# COMPACT_ATOMS: atom_id res chain seq x y z
N MET A 1 -32.30 -13.50 15.09
CA MET A 1 -31.35 -12.37 15.15
C MET A 1 -30.58 -12.51 16.46
N ASP A 2 -29.39 -13.10 16.44
CA ASP A 2 -28.59 -13.26 17.64
C ASP A 2 -28.26 -11.89 18.21
N LYS A 3 -28.65 -11.66 19.44
CA LYS A 3 -28.24 -10.46 20.17
C LYS A 3 -26.72 -10.47 20.26
N LEU A 4 -26.08 -9.51 19.61
CA LEU A 4 -24.66 -9.30 19.70
C LEU A 4 -24.33 -8.97 21.15
N ALA A 5 -23.75 -9.92 21.89
CA ALA A 5 -23.21 -9.66 23.21
C ALA A 5 -21.96 -8.77 23.01
N PHE A 6 -22.02 -7.54 23.47
CA PHE A 6 -20.88 -6.64 23.49
C PHE A 6 -20.07 -6.92 24.76
N GLY A 7 -19.16 -7.88 24.67
CA GLY A 7 -18.18 -8.11 25.76
C GLY A 7 -17.31 -6.85 25.99
N VAL A 8 -16.68 -6.78 27.16
CA VAL A 8 -15.84 -5.66 27.61
C VAL A 8 -14.71 -5.29 26.65
N GLY A 9 -14.36 -6.11 25.64
CA GLY A 9 -13.32 -5.88 24.65
C GLY A 9 -13.80 -5.85 23.20
N ALA A 10 -15.12 -5.90 22.92
CA ALA A 10 -15.65 -6.08 21.57
C ALA A 10 -15.06 -7.33 20.84
N VAL A 11 -14.67 -8.34 21.62
CA VAL A 11 -13.99 -9.56 21.16
C VAL A 11 -14.85 -10.31 20.15
N ASP A 12 -16.17 -10.31 20.32
CA ASP A 12 -17.10 -10.99 19.42
C ASP A 12 -17.01 -10.47 17.98
N PHE A 13 -16.76 -9.17 17.77
CA PHE A 13 -16.56 -8.63 16.44
C PHE A 13 -15.20 -9.03 15.87
N GLN A 14 -14.17 -9.08 16.69
CA GLN A 14 -12.84 -9.52 16.27
C GLN A 14 -12.88 -10.99 15.83
N ALA A 15 -13.59 -11.86 16.56
CA ALA A 15 -13.76 -13.26 16.21
C ALA A 15 -14.53 -13.48 14.89
N ARG A 16 -15.29 -12.50 14.42
CA ARG A 16 -16.04 -12.56 13.16
C ARG A 16 -15.25 -12.09 11.95
N ILE A 17 -14.04 -11.57 12.13
CA ILE A 17 -13.19 -11.08 11.04
C ILE A 17 -12.32 -12.22 10.53
N ASN A 18 -12.55 -12.64 9.31
CA ASN A 18 -11.62 -13.53 8.61
C ASN A 18 -10.53 -12.67 7.95
N TYR A 19 -9.36 -12.60 8.58
CA TYR A 19 -8.26 -11.74 8.12
C TYR A 19 -7.66 -12.20 6.79
N ASP A 20 -7.67 -13.49 6.47
CA ASP A 20 -7.17 -14.01 5.19
C ASP A 20 -8.10 -13.59 4.04
N ARG A 21 -9.40 -13.79 4.21
CA ARG A 21 -10.41 -13.33 3.27
C ARG A 21 -10.37 -11.81 3.11
N LEU A 22 -10.29 -11.07 4.21
CA LEU A 22 -10.19 -9.60 4.19
C LEU A 22 -9.01 -9.12 3.33
N ARG A 23 -7.83 -9.74 3.47
CA ARG A 23 -6.64 -9.41 2.68
C ARG A 23 -6.84 -9.71 1.20
N THR A 24 -7.32 -10.91 0.89
CA THR A 24 -7.53 -11.37 -0.48
C THR A 24 -8.56 -10.50 -1.21
N GLU A 25 -9.69 -10.22 -0.58
CA GLU A 25 -10.76 -9.40 -1.17
C GLU A 25 -10.31 -7.96 -1.41
N ARG A 26 -9.58 -7.35 -0.47
CA ARG A 26 -9.07 -5.99 -0.62
C ARG A 26 -8.05 -5.86 -1.75
N LEU A 27 -7.12 -6.80 -1.83
CA LEU A 27 -6.17 -6.84 -2.95
C LEU A 27 -6.89 -7.01 -4.28
N ALA A 28 -7.82 -7.98 -4.38
CA ALA A 28 -8.58 -8.22 -5.60
C ALA A 28 -9.40 -7.00 -6.03
N LYS A 29 -10.04 -6.29 -5.08
CA LYS A 29 -10.77 -5.04 -5.37
C LYS A 29 -9.84 -3.94 -5.86
N THR A 30 -8.65 -3.81 -5.27
CA THR A 30 -7.65 -2.84 -5.73
C THR A 30 -7.21 -3.17 -7.16
N GLN A 31 -6.88 -4.42 -7.43
CA GLN A 31 -6.46 -4.88 -8.77
C GLN A 31 -7.55 -4.66 -9.82
N ALA A 32 -8.79 -4.98 -9.50
CA ALA A 32 -9.93 -4.73 -10.38
C ALA A 32 -10.10 -3.24 -10.69
N ALA A 33 -9.99 -2.37 -9.68
CA ALA A 33 -10.10 -0.93 -9.86
C ALA A 33 -8.93 -0.34 -10.66
N LEU A 34 -7.71 -0.86 -10.51
CA LEU A 34 -6.57 -0.47 -11.34
C LEU A 34 -6.80 -0.86 -12.81
N LYS A 35 -7.26 -2.08 -13.08
CA LYS A 35 -7.61 -2.54 -14.44
C LYS A 35 -8.67 -1.66 -15.09
N GLU A 36 -9.75 -1.36 -14.37
CA GLU A 36 -10.84 -0.52 -14.85
C GLU A 36 -10.37 0.91 -15.16
N ALA A 37 -9.42 1.43 -14.36
CA ALA A 37 -8.77 2.72 -14.60
C ALA A 37 -7.71 2.70 -15.72
N GLY A 38 -7.41 1.54 -16.33
CA GLY A 38 -6.36 1.36 -17.31
C GLY A 38 -4.96 1.62 -16.75
N LEU A 39 -4.73 1.24 -15.48
CA LEU A 39 -3.45 1.32 -14.80
C LEU A 39 -2.83 -0.07 -14.67
N ALA A 40 -1.62 -0.27 -15.19
CA ALA A 40 -0.90 -1.52 -15.06
C ALA A 40 -0.36 -1.74 -13.64
N ALA A 41 -0.01 -0.64 -12.95
CA ALA A 41 0.41 -0.66 -11.57
C ALA A 41 0.15 0.69 -10.88
N ALA A 42 0.28 0.73 -9.56
CA ALA A 42 0.24 1.95 -8.77
C ALA A 42 1.33 1.95 -7.69
N ILE A 43 2.00 3.08 -7.53
CA ILE A 43 2.90 3.36 -6.42
C ILE A 43 2.08 4.01 -5.31
N LEU A 44 1.86 3.27 -4.23
CA LEU A 44 1.09 3.73 -3.09
C LEU A 44 2.04 4.17 -1.97
N THR A 45 1.88 5.42 -1.52
CA THR A 45 2.66 6.03 -0.44
C THR A 45 1.79 6.38 0.76
N ARG A 46 0.48 6.51 0.56
CA ARG A 46 -0.46 6.79 1.65
C ARG A 46 -0.69 5.56 2.51
N THR A 47 -0.52 5.72 3.80
CA THR A 47 -0.63 4.63 4.79
C THR A 47 -1.97 3.90 4.70
N GLU A 48 -3.07 4.63 4.51
CA GLU A 48 -4.40 4.03 4.39
C GLU A 48 -4.55 3.14 3.16
N ASN A 49 -3.94 3.49 2.04
CA ASN A 49 -3.98 2.71 0.81
C ASN A 49 -3.03 1.52 0.86
N ILE A 50 -1.82 1.70 1.39
CA ILE A 50 -0.89 0.59 1.66
C ILE A 50 -1.56 -0.42 2.59
N ARG A 51 -2.11 0.03 3.71
CA ARG A 51 -2.79 -0.84 4.66
C ARG A 51 -4.02 -1.53 4.06
N TYR A 52 -4.79 -0.83 3.22
CA TYR A 52 -5.93 -1.42 2.55
C TYR A 52 -5.50 -2.59 1.65
N THR A 53 -4.49 -2.38 0.82
CA THR A 53 -4.07 -3.33 -0.22
C THR A 53 -3.22 -4.47 0.34
N THR A 54 -2.33 -4.19 1.30
CA THR A 54 -1.34 -5.15 1.80
C THR A 54 -1.60 -5.64 3.22
N ALA A 55 -2.54 -5.02 3.94
CA ALA A 55 -2.83 -5.22 5.36
C ALA A 55 -1.65 -4.88 6.31
N LEU A 56 -0.56 -4.31 5.80
CA LEU A 56 0.55 -3.90 6.64
C LEU A 56 0.18 -2.70 7.51
N ARG A 57 0.53 -2.79 8.78
CA ARG A 57 0.45 -1.68 9.72
C ARG A 57 1.81 -1.01 9.77
N GLY A 58 1.83 0.29 9.93
CA GLY A 58 3.10 1.01 9.97
C GLY A 58 3.00 2.42 10.49
N PRO A 59 4.13 3.10 10.61
CA PRO A 59 4.19 4.47 11.10
C PRO A 59 3.37 5.41 10.21
N PHE A 60 2.63 6.32 10.85
CA PHE A 60 1.76 7.27 10.14
C PHE A 60 2.48 8.57 9.73
N PHE A 61 3.67 8.81 10.26
CA PHE A 61 4.33 10.12 10.23
C PHE A 61 5.43 10.28 9.19
N ALA A 62 5.72 9.25 8.41
CA ALA A 62 6.77 9.33 7.39
C ALA A 62 6.39 8.51 6.14
N PRO A 63 5.55 9.07 5.27
CA PRO A 63 5.03 8.34 4.10
C PRO A 63 6.10 7.86 3.13
N GLN A 64 7.27 8.54 3.05
CA GLN A 64 8.37 8.09 2.17
C GLN A 64 9.23 6.98 2.78
N LEU A 65 9.01 6.59 4.03
CA LEU A 65 9.72 5.46 4.66
C LEU A 65 9.19 4.11 4.19
N ARG A 66 7.99 4.10 3.66
CA ARG A 66 7.30 2.92 3.18
C ARG A 66 6.48 3.25 1.97
N TYR A 67 6.52 2.39 0.97
CA TYR A 67 5.63 2.45 -0.18
C TYR A 67 5.38 1.06 -0.73
N ALA A 68 4.32 0.90 -1.51
CA ALA A 68 3.98 -0.35 -2.17
C ALA A 68 3.88 -0.12 -3.68
N LEU A 69 4.44 -1.03 -4.45
CA LEU A 69 4.17 -1.14 -5.88
C LEU A 69 3.12 -2.23 -6.07
N VAL A 70 1.91 -1.83 -6.41
CA VAL A 70 0.75 -2.70 -6.55
C VAL A 70 0.42 -2.86 -8.01
N PHE A 71 0.46 -4.07 -8.51
CA PHE A 71 0.18 -4.40 -9.91
C PHE A 71 -1.29 -4.76 -10.09
N ALA A 72 -1.83 -4.49 -11.27
CA ALA A 72 -3.18 -4.93 -11.64
C ALA A 72 -3.28 -6.47 -11.75
N GLU A 73 -2.18 -7.18 -12.06
CA GLU A 73 -2.18 -8.61 -12.35
C GLU A 73 -1.15 -9.45 -11.58
N HIS A 74 -0.30 -8.81 -10.76
CA HIS A 74 0.72 -9.50 -9.98
C HIS A 74 0.57 -9.20 -8.48
N ASP A 75 1.25 -9.99 -7.65
CA ASP A 75 1.33 -9.72 -6.21
C ASP A 75 2.05 -8.37 -5.95
N PRO A 76 1.64 -7.63 -4.92
CA PRO A 76 2.28 -6.37 -4.59
C PRO A 76 3.72 -6.56 -4.09
N ILE A 77 4.57 -5.60 -4.39
CA ILE A 77 5.92 -5.46 -3.83
C ILE A 77 5.88 -4.41 -2.73
N MET A 78 6.43 -4.76 -1.57
CA MET A 78 6.57 -3.85 -0.45
C MET A 78 7.98 -3.33 -0.33
N TYR A 79 8.09 -2.02 -0.26
CA TYR A 79 9.32 -1.31 0.08
C TYR A 79 9.23 -0.81 1.52
N GLU A 80 10.18 -1.21 2.33
CA GLU A 80 10.21 -0.92 3.76
C GLU A 80 11.59 -0.41 4.19
N LEU A 81 11.63 0.47 5.15
CA LEU A 81 12.88 1.02 5.66
C LEU A 81 13.66 -0.04 6.45
N GLY A 82 14.95 -0.22 6.11
CA GLY A 82 16.00 -0.86 6.87
C GLY A 82 15.57 -1.92 7.89
N ASP A 83 15.81 -1.65 9.15
CA ASP A 83 15.53 -2.59 10.27
C ASP A 83 14.04 -2.94 10.43
N ILE A 84 13.14 -2.05 10.02
CA ILE A 84 11.69 -2.30 10.06
C ILE A 84 11.32 -3.43 9.11
N LEU A 85 12.01 -3.55 7.97
CA LEU A 85 11.75 -4.58 6.97
C LEU A 85 11.88 -5.99 7.55
N GLU A 86 12.94 -6.30 8.28
CA GLU A 86 13.14 -7.63 8.84
C GLU A 86 12.07 -7.98 9.88
N GLY A 87 11.68 -7.02 10.72
CA GLY A 87 10.56 -7.20 11.65
C GLY A 87 9.23 -7.43 10.93
N GLN A 88 8.98 -6.72 9.83
CA GLN A 88 7.75 -6.89 9.05
C GLN A 88 7.68 -8.24 8.34
N LYS A 89 8.78 -8.77 7.83
CA LYS A 89 8.85 -10.12 7.22
C LYS A 89 8.38 -11.20 8.18
N VAL A 90 8.74 -11.10 9.44
CA VAL A 90 8.33 -12.07 10.49
C VAL A 90 6.82 -12.00 10.76
N HIS A 91 6.26 -10.79 10.78
CA HIS A 91 4.85 -10.57 11.13
C HIS A 91 3.88 -10.65 9.94
N ALA A 92 4.34 -10.35 8.73
CA ALA A 92 3.52 -10.30 7.53
C ALA A 92 3.80 -11.48 6.59
N THR A 93 3.64 -12.69 7.10
CA THR A 93 3.92 -13.95 6.38
C THR A 93 3.08 -14.17 5.13
N TRP A 94 2.01 -13.39 4.94
CA TRP A 94 1.19 -13.41 3.72
C TRP A 94 1.82 -12.67 2.54
N ILE A 95 2.89 -11.87 2.76
CA ILE A 95 3.68 -11.27 1.68
C ILE A 95 4.87 -12.18 1.40
N LYS A 96 4.98 -12.62 0.15
CA LYS A 96 6.04 -13.54 -0.27
C LYS A 96 7.42 -12.94 0.01
N PRO A 97 8.42 -13.73 0.45
CA PRO A 97 9.75 -13.22 0.77
C PRO A 97 10.42 -12.42 -0.38
N GLN A 98 10.21 -12.86 -1.63
CA GLN A 98 10.74 -12.18 -2.82
C GLN A 98 10.06 -10.85 -3.14
N ASN A 99 8.95 -10.53 -2.52
CA ASN A 99 8.21 -9.29 -2.74
C ASN A 99 8.57 -8.19 -1.72
N TRP A 100 9.63 -8.37 -0.96
CA TRP A 100 10.16 -7.36 -0.07
C TRP A 100 11.37 -6.66 -0.67
N ARG A 101 11.43 -5.32 -0.51
CA ARG A 101 12.54 -4.47 -0.93
C ARG A 101 12.88 -3.47 0.16
N TYR A 102 14.14 -3.02 0.17
CA TYR A 102 14.51 -1.84 0.96
C TYR A 102 13.96 -0.57 0.32
N ALA A 103 13.33 0.28 1.13
CA ALA A 103 12.86 1.58 0.70
C ALA A 103 14.02 2.58 0.62
N TYR A 104 14.07 3.34 -0.45
CA TYR A 104 14.87 4.56 -0.55
C TYR A 104 14.01 5.72 -0.06
N CYS A 105 14.57 6.58 0.80
CA CYS A 105 13.82 7.68 1.36
C CYS A 105 14.64 8.95 1.52
N TRP A 106 14.00 10.09 1.37
CA TRP A 106 14.63 11.42 1.45
C TRP A 106 13.94 12.37 2.43
N LEU A 107 13.03 11.88 3.25
CA LEU A 107 12.40 12.56 4.39
C LEU A 107 12.05 14.04 4.13
N ASN A 108 11.35 14.32 3.04
CA ASN A 108 10.93 15.68 2.68
C ASN A 108 12.08 16.71 2.64
N GLY A 109 13.27 16.30 2.24
CA GLY A 109 14.41 17.19 2.06
C GLY A 109 15.34 17.36 3.27
N ILE A 110 15.08 16.69 4.40
CA ILE A 110 15.93 16.76 5.59
C ILE A 110 17.42 16.48 5.28
N PRO A 111 17.78 15.49 4.42
CA PRO A 111 19.18 15.20 4.13
C PRO A 111 19.92 16.27 3.28
N GLY A 112 19.20 17.27 2.77
CA GLY A 112 19.74 18.28 1.85
C GLY A 112 19.59 17.90 0.38
N ALA A 113 19.68 18.90 -0.50
CA ALA A 113 19.26 18.78 -1.91
C ALA A 113 19.99 17.66 -2.69
N ALA A 114 21.31 17.54 -2.54
CA ALA A 114 22.09 16.53 -3.25
C ALA A 114 21.72 15.10 -2.84
N ALA A 115 21.52 14.87 -1.53
CA ALA A 115 21.10 13.58 -1.02
C ALA A 115 19.65 13.26 -1.43
N VAL A 116 18.75 14.25 -1.45
CA VAL A 116 17.37 14.09 -1.96
C VAL A 116 17.38 13.64 -3.40
N GLN A 117 18.16 14.28 -4.26
CA GLN A 117 18.25 13.90 -5.69
C GLN A 117 18.77 12.48 -5.87
N GLU A 118 19.82 12.12 -5.15
CA GLU A 118 20.41 10.77 -5.24
C GLU A 118 19.44 9.69 -4.73
N GLU A 119 18.80 9.90 -3.58
CA GLU A 119 17.83 8.93 -3.05
C GLU A 119 16.58 8.80 -3.91
N ALA A 120 16.07 9.91 -4.46
CA ALA A 120 14.95 9.89 -5.39
C ALA A 120 15.32 9.16 -6.70
N ARG A 121 16.55 9.34 -7.20
CA ARG A 121 17.07 8.62 -8.36
C ARG A 121 17.15 7.11 -8.10
N ARG A 122 17.67 6.69 -6.94
CA ARG A 122 17.73 5.28 -6.53
C ARG A 122 16.33 4.68 -6.39
N PHE A 123 15.41 5.42 -5.79
CA PHE A 123 14.00 5.05 -5.74
C PHE A 123 13.43 4.79 -7.14
N ALA A 124 13.59 5.74 -8.07
CA ALA A 124 13.09 5.60 -9.41
C ALA A 124 13.69 4.38 -10.14
N GLN A 125 15.00 4.14 -9.98
CA GLN A 125 15.66 2.98 -10.56
C GLN A 125 15.13 1.66 -10.00
N ALA A 126 14.86 1.59 -8.69
CA ALA A 126 14.27 0.40 -8.07
C ALA A 126 12.86 0.13 -8.59
N ILE A 127 12.02 1.16 -8.71
CA ILE A 127 10.68 1.04 -9.30
C ILE A 127 10.76 0.57 -10.76
N VAL A 128 11.61 1.19 -11.57
CA VAL A 128 11.78 0.82 -12.99
C VAL A 128 12.23 -0.63 -13.14
N ARG A 129 13.16 -1.10 -12.28
CA ARG A 129 13.58 -2.50 -12.27
C ARG A 129 12.39 -3.43 -12.06
N ASP A 130 11.61 -3.18 -11.01
CA ASP A 130 10.48 -4.04 -10.67
C ASP A 130 9.32 -3.94 -11.70
N LEU A 131 9.12 -2.78 -12.35
CA LEU A 131 8.19 -2.64 -13.48
C LEU A 131 8.65 -3.47 -14.69
N LYS A 132 9.96 -3.50 -14.99
CA LYS A 132 10.54 -4.31 -16.07
C LYS A 132 10.45 -5.79 -15.77
N GLU A 133 10.75 -6.21 -14.55
CA GLU A 133 10.66 -7.61 -14.10
C GLU A 133 9.23 -8.16 -14.25
N HIS A 134 8.20 -7.29 -14.13
CA HIS A 134 6.80 -7.65 -14.27
C HIS A 134 6.19 -7.32 -15.65
N GLY A 135 7.02 -6.88 -16.60
CA GLY A 135 6.59 -6.64 -17.98
C GLY A 135 5.66 -5.45 -18.19
N VAL A 136 5.60 -4.51 -17.23
CA VAL A 136 4.70 -3.35 -17.28
C VAL A 136 5.42 -1.99 -17.39
N TYR A 137 6.74 -2.01 -17.64
CA TYR A 137 7.49 -0.79 -17.92
C TYR A 137 7.02 -0.17 -19.25
N GLY A 138 6.71 1.13 -19.24
CA GLY A 138 6.14 1.82 -20.40
C GLY A 138 4.61 1.89 -20.39
N GLU A 139 3.95 1.14 -19.50
CA GLU A 139 2.51 1.23 -19.28
C GLU A 139 2.14 2.42 -18.37
N ARG A 140 0.84 2.69 -18.26
CA ARG A 140 0.33 3.75 -17.37
C ARG A 140 0.45 3.33 -15.90
N ILE A 141 1.22 4.12 -15.13
CA ILE A 141 1.45 3.88 -13.71
C ILE A 141 0.73 4.95 -12.87
N GLY A 142 -0.01 4.50 -11.87
CA GLY A 142 -0.70 5.39 -10.94
C GLY A 142 0.13 5.75 -9.72
N THR A 143 -0.22 6.85 -9.03
CA THR A 143 0.26 7.11 -7.66
C THR A 143 -0.83 7.78 -6.84
N ASP A 144 -0.81 7.57 -5.54
CA ASP A 144 -1.75 8.20 -4.60
C ASP A 144 -1.17 9.44 -3.91
N GLY A 145 0.11 9.74 -4.11
CA GLY A 145 0.72 10.95 -3.56
C GLY A 145 2.23 10.85 -3.36
N ILE A 146 2.98 11.03 -4.42
CA ILE A 146 4.44 11.16 -4.33
C ILE A 146 4.82 12.64 -4.40
N ASP A 147 5.90 13.03 -3.70
CA ASP A 147 6.41 14.40 -3.73
C ASP A 147 7.09 14.74 -5.08
N GLU A 148 7.49 16.01 -5.21
CA GLU A 148 8.09 16.53 -6.45
C GLU A 148 9.40 15.82 -6.80
N ALA A 149 10.26 15.55 -5.82
CA ALA A 149 11.55 14.89 -6.06
C ALA A 149 11.37 13.46 -6.62
N GLY A 150 10.49 12.68 -6.01
CA GLY A 150 10.17 11.34 -6.50
C GLY A 150 9.47 11.36 -7.86
N ARG A 151 8.59 12.32 -8.10
CA ARG A 151 7.91 12.49 -9.39
C ARG A 151 8.89 12.85 -10.49
N ALA A 152 9.79 13.81 -10.25
CA ALA A 152 10.81 14.23 -11.21
C ALA A 152 11.75 13.03 -11.54
N ALA A 153 12.25 12.32 -10.55
CA ALA A 153 13.13 11.17 -10.75
C ALA A 153 12.46 10.04 -11.55
N LEU A 154 11.16 9.76 -11.31
CA LEU A 154 10.41 8.77 -12.10
C LEU A 154 10.19 9.25 -13.53
N ALA A 155 9.91 10.53 -13.75
CA ALA A 155 9.77 11.10 -15.10
C ALA A 155 11.09 11.01 -15.89
N GLU A 156 12.23 11.35 -15.27
CA GLU A 156 13.56 11.17 -15.85
C GLU A 156 13.87 9.70 -16.18
N ALA A 157 13.36 8.78 -15.38
CA ALA A 157 13.49 7.33 -15.61
C ALA A 157 12.45 6.78 -16.61
N GLY A 158 11.68 7.62 -17.28
CA GLY A 158 10.72 7.24 -18.31
C GLY A 158 9.37 6.70 -17.79
N VAL A 159 9.06 6.92 -16.51
CA VAL A 159 7.77 6.49 -15.91
C VAL A 159 6.79 7.67 -15.93
N GLN A 160 5.71 7.52 -16.69
CA GLN A 160 4.63 8.49 -16.72
C GLN A 160 3.61 8.21 -15.60
N LEU A 161 3.51 9.13 -14.65
CA LEU A 161 2.60 9.03 -13.52
C LEU A 161 1.26 9.70 -13.77
N THR A 162 0.20 9.01 -13.37
CA THR A 162 -1.14 9.57 -13.26
C THR A 162 -1.69 9.34 -11.84
N SER A 163 -2.87 9.90 -11.53
CA SER A 163 -3.48 9.70 -10.22
C SER A 163 -4.08 8.29 -10.09
N ALA A 164 -3.70 7.55 -9.05
CA ALA A 164 -4.36 6.31 -8.65
C ALA A 164 -5.51 6.54 -7.65
N MET A 165 -5.68 7.77 -7.14
CA MET A 165 -6.69 8.07 -6.11
C MET A 165 -8.11 7.69 -6.50
N PRO A 166 -8.61 7.97 -7.73
CA PRO A 166 -9.94 7.53 -8.13
C PRO A 166 -10.12 6.01 -8.03
N ALA A 167 -9.16 5.22 -8.52
CA ALA A 167 -9.18 3.77 -8.42
C ALA A 167 -9.16 3.28 -6.96
N MET A 168 -8.33 3.89 -6.10
CA MET A 168 -8.29 3.54 -4.68
C MET A 168 -9.58 3.88 -3.95
N LEU A 169 -10.21 5.02 -4.26
CA LEU A 169 -11.50 5.38 -3.70
C LEU A 169 -12.60 4.41 -4.15
N GLN A 170 -12.61 4.04 -5.42
CA GLN A 170 -13.53 3.04 -5.98
C GLN A 170 -13.36 1.68 -5.28
N ALA A 171 -12.13 1.17 -5.17
CA ALA A 171 -11.86 -0.09 -4.48
C ALA A 171 -12.39 -0.10 -3.04
N ARG A 172 -12.37 1.03 -2.35
CA ARG A 172 -12.77 1.20 -0.94
C ARG A 172 -14.24 1.57 -0.75
N SER A 173 -14.97 1.92 -1.81
CA SER A 173 -16.35 2.46 -1.72
C SER A 173 -17.32 1.43 -1.15
N ILE A 174 -17.39 0.24 -1.72
CA ILE A 174 -18.28 -0.84 -1.28
C ILE A 174 -17.51 -1.76 -0.34
N LYS A 175 -18.03 -1.94 0.88
CA LYS A 175 -17.35 -2.71 1.94
C LYS A 175 -17.72 -4.18 1.84
N THR A 176 -16.71 -5.04 2.04
CA THR A 176 -16.92 -6.50 2.21
C THR A 176 -17.46 -6.80 3.61
N VAL A 177 -17.89 -8.04 3.84
CA VAL A 177 -18.41 -8.45 5.15
C VAL A 177 -17.40 -8.26 6.27
N ASP A 178 -16.12 -8.58 6.01
CA ASP A 178 -15.06 -8.41 7.01
C ASP A 178 -14.70 -6.94 7.23
N GLU A 179 -14.78 -6.11 6.20
CA GLU A 179 -14.63 -4.65 6.36
C GLU A 179 -15.75 -4.05 7.21
N VAL A 180 -16.99 -4.51 7.03
CA VAL A 180 -18.11 -4.10 7.89
C VAL A 180 -17.88 -4.54 9.34
N ASN A 181 -17.37 -5.76 9.57
CA ASN A 181 -17.03 -6.23 10.91
C ASN A 181 -15.89 -5.43 11.53
N CYS A 182 -14.87 -5.02 10.76
CA CYS A 182 -13.83 -4.10 11.22
C CYS A 182 -14.42 -2.74 11.67
N LEU A 183 -15.37 -2.18 10.91
CA LEU A 183 -16.02 -0.93 11.27
C LEU A 183 -16.86 -1.09 12.55
N ARG A 184 -17.61 -2.20 12.70
CA ARG A 184 -18.37 -2.51 13.91
C ARG A 184 -17.45 -2.60 15.14
N LEU A 185 -16.30 -3.27 15.00
CA LEU A 185 -15.29 -3.35 16.06
C LEU A 185 -14.76 -1.97 16.44
N ALA A 186 -14.43 -1.12 15.46
CA ALA A 186 -13.96 0.23 15.69
C ALA A 186 -15.00 1.08 16.44
N ILE A 187 -16.27 1.02 16.02
CA ILE A 187 -17.38 1.72 16.69
C ILE A 187 -17.55 1.23 18.13
N ALA A 188 -17.51 -0.08 18.36
CA ALA A 188 -17.66 -0.65 19.70
C ALA A 188 -16.53 -0.20 20.64
N ILE A 189 -15.32 0.00 20.14
CA ILE A 189 -14.19 0.52 20.93
C ILE A 189 -14.34 2.02 21.20
N SER A 190 -14.82 2.80 20.21
CA SER A 190 -14.93 4.26 20.32
C SER A 190 -16.09 4.73 21.20
N ASN A 191 -17.11 3.90 21.40
CA ASN A 191 -18.29 4.22 22.20
C ASN A 191 -18.14 3.90 23.71
N ARG A 192 -16.92 3.74 24.19
CA ARG A 192 -16.55 3.54 25.59
C ARG A 192 -15.94 4.80 26.18
#